data_6f504cdafdf26e1ff96bedeff9527004
#
_entry.id   6f504cdafdf26e1ff96bedeff9527004
#
_cell.length_a   1.000
_cell.length_b   1.000
_cell.length_c   1.000
_cell.angle_alpha   90.00
_cell.angle_beta   90.00
_cell.angle_gamma   90.00
#
_symmetry.space_group_name_H-M   'P 1'
#
loop_
_entity.id
_entity.type
_entity.pdbx_description
1 polymer ?
#
loop_
_entity_poly.entity_id
_entity_poly.type
_entity_poly.pdbx_seq_one_letter_code
_entity_poly.pdbx_strand_id
1 'polypeptide(L)'
;YKVYRNENLLDAYDFASGAGLFGKFWANAYKAMRDSNESIAYGEASGLNAYVGAGKTLNAFYLASLTELWIDVPYSQAATGLGNVQPAYDKQQDVYLQVLELLEEANTAFASDTKGFVLGGDILFKGNVMKWRKMANSLQLRYLLRLSNKTSINAATQINTIVSNPLKYPLIESNAEAAIYNFTGVAPNTSDFSLLTALGGLSPSEKFVSVLDGVD
;
A
#
# COMPACT_ATOMS: atom_id res chain seq x y z
N TYR A 1 -18.66 -1.42 -27.72
CA TYR A 1 -17.61 -1.05 -26.75
C TYR A 1 -16.84 0.17 -27.25
N LYS A 2 -17.01 1.34 -26.64
CA LYS A 2 -16.07 2.45 -26.81
C LYS A 2 -15.06 2.36 -25.66
N VAL A 3 -13.92 1.77 -25.91
CA VAL A 3 -12.76 1.84 -25.01
C VAL A 3 -12.12 3.19 -25.28
N TYR A 4 -12.22 4.10 -24.32
CA TYR A 4 -11.65 5.45 -24.42
C TYR A 4 -10.17 5.52 -24.03
N ARG A 5 -9.59 4.43 -23.54
CA ARG A 5 -8.16 4.29 -23.28
C ARG A 5 -7.68 2.99 -23.93
N ASN A 6 -6.40 2.91 -24.15
CA ASN A 6 -5.75 1.75 -24.78
C ASN A 6 -5.60 0.57 -23.78
N GLU A 7 -6.63 0.31 -22.95
CA GLU A 7 -6.63 -0.83 -22.02
C GLU A 7 -6.57 -2.17 -22.76
N ASN A 8 -7.09 -2.24 -23.98
CA ASN A 8 -6.91 -3.39 -24.86
C ASN A 8 -5.44 -3.72 -25.17
N LEU A 9 -4.53 -2.75 -25.02
CA LEU A 9 -3.09 -2.99 -25.18
C LEU A 9 -2.52 -3.79 -24.00
N LEU A 10 -3.12 -3.65 -22.81
CA LEU A 10 -2.76 -4.46 -21.63
C LEU A 10 -3.19 -5.91 -21.83
N ASP A 11 -4.38 -6.16 -22.36
CA ASP A 11 -4.88 -7.49 -22.71
C ASP A 11 -4.05 -8.15 -23.81
N ALA A 12 -3.50 -7.34 -24.74
CA ALA A 12 -2.59 -7.79 -25.79
C ALA A 12 -1.12 -7.90 -25.34
N TYR A 13 -0.82 -7.63 -24.04
CA TYR A 13 0.53 -7.56 -23.52
C TYR A 13 1.43 -6.55 -24.26
N ASP A 14 0.85 -5.53 -24.88
CA ASP A 14 1.59 -4.44 -25.52
C ASP A 14 1.95 -3.37 -24.47
N PHE A 15 3.06 -3.61 -23.77
CA PHE A 15 3.55 -2.68 -22.74
C PHE A 15 4.23 -1.43 -23.32
N ALA A 16 4.59 -1.43 -24.60
CA ALA A 16 5.24 -0.27 -25.23
C ALA A 16 4.31 0.95 -25.26
N SER A 17 3.04 0.75 -25.59
CA SER A 17 2.02 1.80 -25.60
C SER A 17 1.35 1.99 -24.23
N GLY A 18 1.35 0.96 -23.37
CA GLY A 18 0.83 1.00 -22.00
C GLY A 18 1.84 1.45 -20.93
N ALA A 19 3.10 1.67 -21.30
CA ALA A 19 4.18 2.01 -20.39
C ALA A 19 3.89 3.24 -19.49
N GLY A 20 3.04 4.15 -19.96
CA GLY A 20 2.62 5.32 -19.20
C GLY A 20 1.85 5.00 -17.92
N LEU A 21 1.07 3.91 -17.88
CA LEU A 21 0.30 3.51 -16.70
C LEU A 21 1.19 2.83 -15.65
N PHE A 22 1.92 1.79 -16.05
CA PHE A 22 2.81 1.04 -15.17
C PHE A 22 4.03 1.87 -14.73
N GLY A 23 4.64 2.61 -15.64
CA GLY A 23 5.78 3.48 -15.32
C GLY A 23 5.41 4.58 -14.35
N LYS A 24 4.20 5.14 -14.42
CA LYS A 24 3.70 6.12 -13.45
C LYS A 24 3.54 5.52 -12.05
N PHE A 25 2.97 4.30 -11.96
CA PHE A 25 2.81 3.65 -10.66
C PHE A 25 4.18 3.34 -10.04
N TRP A 26 5.11 2.77 -10.82
CA TRP A 26 6.49 2.51 -10.38
C TRP A 26 7.15 3.78 -9.82
N ALA A 27 7.21 4.85 -10.61
CA ALA A 27 7.85 6.09 -10.21
C ALA A 27 7.16 6.72 -8.97
N ASN A 28 5.83 6.73 -8.92
CA ASN A 28 5.09 7.30 -7.81
C ASN A 28 5.24 6.47 -6.52
N ALA A 29 5.31 5.14 -6.62
CA ALA A 29 5.52 4.28 -5.46
C ALA A 29 6.89 4.53 -4.82
N TYR A 30 7.97 4.56 -5.62
CA TYR A 30 9.30 4.88 -5.09
C TYR A 30 9.41 6.31 -4.55
N LYS A 31 8.73 7.28 -5.19
CA LYS A 31 8.65 8.65 -4.66
C LYS A 31 7.94 8.66 -3.30
N ALA A 32 6.80 7.97 -3.17
CA ALA A 32 6.06 7.88 -1.92
C ALA A 32 6.88 7.18 -0.82
N MET A 33 7.64 6.13 -1.18
CA MET A 33 8.54 5.45 -0.22
C MET A 33 9.66 6.37 0.24
N ARG A 34 10.25 7.16 -0.66
CA ARG A 34 11.24 8.18 -0.26
C ARG A 34 10.65 9.20 0.71
N ASP A 35 9.48 9.74 0.39
CA ASP A 35 8.81 10.74 1.23
C ASP A 35 8.40 10.12 2.59
N SER A 36 8.05 8.82 2.61
CA SER A 36 7.81 8.06 3.85
C SER A 36 9.09 7.87 4.68
N ASN A 37 10.25 7.65 4.04
CA ASN A 37 11.54 7.56 4.72
C ASN A 37 11.91 8.88 5.42
N GLU A 38 11.62 10.03 4.79
CA GLU A 38 11.79 11.34 5.41
C GLU A 38 10.89 11.50 6.66
N SER A 39 9.64 11.00 6.60
CA SER A 39 8.73 10.98 7.73
C SER A 39 9.26 10.10 8.88
N ILE A 40 9.83 8.93 8.56
CA ILE A 40 10.45 8.04 9.53
C ILE A 40 11.64 8.75 10.20
N ALA A 41 12.56 9.28 9.41
CA ALA A 41 13.74 9.97 9.92
C ALA A 41 13.38 11.17 10.82
N TYR A 42 12.39 11.97 10.41
CA TYR A 42 11.86 13.05 11.23
C TYR A 42 11.27 12.54 12.55
N GLY A 43 10.47 11.48 12.50
CA GLY A 43 9.86 10.87 13.67
C GLY A 43 10.90 10.33 14.65
N GLU A 44 11.92 9.64 14.16
CA GLU A 44 13.03 9.13 14.96
C GLU A 44 13.83 10.26 15.64
N ALA A 45 14.22 11.28 14.89
CA ALA A 45 14.97 12.43 15.39
C ALA A 45 14.19 13.23 16.43
N SER A 46 12.85 13.29 16.33
CA SER A 46 11.97 14.06 17.19
C SER A 46 11.33 13.24 18.31
N GLY A 47 11.51 11.91 18.30
CA GLY A 47 10.85 10.98 19.21
C GLY A 47 9.32 10.96 19.02
N LEU A 48 8.85 11.10 17.76
CA LEU A 48 7.44 11.11 17.37
C LEU A 48 7.09 9.77 16.71
N ASN A 49 6.80 8.77 17.51
CA ASN A 49 6.61 7.40 17.06
C ASN A 49 5.43 7.22 16.10
N ALA A 50 4.42 8.09 16.16
CA ALA A 50 3.32 8.07 15.21
C ALA A 50 3.77 8.33 13.77
N TYR A 51 4.74 9.22 13.54
CA TYR A 51 5.33 9.46 12.20
C TYR A 51 6.16 8.28 11.71
N VAL A 52 6.91 7.65 12.61
CA VAL A 52 7.66 6.41 12.31
C VAL A 52 6.71 5.31 11.88
N GLY A 53 5.65 5.06 12.65
CA GLY A 53 4.66 4.03 12.36
C GLY A 53 3.93 4.27 11.05
N ALA A 54 3.50 5.51 10.76
CA ALA A 54 2.82 5.86 9.52
C ALA A 54 3.74 5.70 8.31
N GLY A 55 4.98 6.17 8.39
CA GLY A 55 5.97 6.02 7.32
C GLY A 55 6.27 4.57 7.01
N LYS A 56 6.50 3.71 8.05
CA LYS A 56 6.74 2.27 7.86
C LYS A 56 5.52 1.56 7.28
N THR A 57 4.30 1.93 7.69
CA THR A 57 3.06 1.38 7.12
C THR A 57 2.93 1.68 5.63
N LEU A 58 3.20 2.92 5.22
CA LEU A 58 3.17 3.33 3.82
C LEU A 58 4.27 2.65 3.00
N ASN A 59 5.49 2.57 3.52
CA ASN A 59 6.57 1.83 2.86
C ASN A 59 6.20 0.38 2.61
N ALA A 60 5.66 -0.31 3.63
CA ALA A 60 5.23 -1.69 3.49
C ALA A 60 4.12 -1.84 2.42
N PHE A 61 3.15 -0.91 2.40
CA PHE A 61 2.06 -0.91 1.42
C PHE A 61 2.56 -0.75 -0.02
N TYR A 62 3.42 0.24 -0.27
CA TYR A 62 3.96 0.49 -1.62
C TYR A 62 4.93 -0.62 -2.05
N LEU A 63 5.78 -1.10 -1.14
CA LEU A 63 6.73 -2.18 -1.42
C LEU A 63 6.01 -3.48 -1.76
N ALA A 64 4.96 -3.85 -1.01
CA ALA A 64 4.12 -4.98 -1.32
C ALA A 64 3.44 -4.82 -2.70
N SER A 65 2.90 -3.63 -2.99
CA SER A 65 2.27 -3.34 -4.28
C SER A 65 3.25 -3.45 -5.45
N LEU A 66 4.49 -3.00 -5.26
CA LEU A 66 5.55 -3.12 -6.27
C LEU A 66 5.89 -4.59 -6.55
N THR A 67 6.16 -5.37 -5.51
CA THR A 67 6.54 -6.78 -5.69
C THR A 67 5.38 -7.65 -6.19
N GLU A 68 4.13 -7.27 -5.91
CA GLU A 68 2.93 -7.93 -6.47
C GLU A 68 2.80 -7.73 -7.98
N LEU A 69 3.27 -6.59 -8.51
CA LEU A 69 3.18 -6.25 -9.93
C LEU A 69 4.44 -6.66 -10.72
N TRP A 70 5.62 -6.58 -10.11
CA TRP A 70 6.90 -6.77 -10.81
C TRP A 70 7.77 -7.92 -10.29
N ILE A 71 7.32 -8.65 -9.28
CA ILE A 71 8.01 -9.79 -8.67
C ILE A 71 9.25 -9.33 -7.91
N ASP A 72 10.43 -9.36 -8.51
CA ASP A 72 11.68 -8.87 -7.93
C ASP A 72 11.74 -7.34 -8.13
N VAL A 73 12.07 -6.58 -7.08
CA VAL A 73 12.09 -5.10 -7.12
C VAL A 73 13.24 -4.54 -6.28
N PRO A 74 13.82 -3.40 -6.64
CA PRO A 74 14.82 -2.75 -5.79
C PRO A 74 14.23 -2.29 -4.46
N TYR A 75 14.84 -2.69 -3.34
CA TYR A 75 14.47 -2.20 -2.01
C TYR A 75 15.68 -1.96 -1.11
N SER A 76 16.48 -3.00 -0.83
CA SER A 76 17.57 -2.93 0.16
C SER A 76 18.62 -1.86 -0.15
N GLN A 77 18.81 -1.54 -1.42
CA GLN A 77 19.73 -0.53 -1.90
C GLN A 77 19.02 0.67 -2.54
N ALA A 78 17.67 0.68 -2.50
CA ALA A 78 16.89 1.76 -3.06
C ALA A 78 16.76 2.93 -2.06
N ALA A 79 16.41 4.11 -2.58
CA ALA A 79 16.17 5.33 -1.80
C ALA A 79 17.38 5.85 -0.99
N THR A 80 18.59 5.47 -1.36
CA THR A 80 19.85 6.01 -0.79
C THR A 80 20.31 7.32 -1.44
N GLY A 81 19.43 7.96 -2.21
CA GLY A 81 19.71 9.19 -2.93
C GLY A 81 20.76 8.98 -4.05
N LEU A 82 21.67 9.93 -4.21
CA LEU A 82 22.71 9.87 -5.24
C LEU A 82 23.81 8.82 -4.93
N GLY A 83 23.79 8.20 -3.75
CA GLY A 83 24.79 7.21 -3.35
C GLY A 83 24.70 5.91 -4.13
N ASN A 84 23.51 5.55 -4.62
CA ASN A 84 23.30 4.39 -5.49
C ASN A 84 22.18 4.65 -6.51
N VAL A 85 22.56 4.94 -7.75
CA VAL A 85 21.62 5.19 -8.86
C VAL A 85 21.24 3.94 -9.62
N GLN A 86 21.83 2.78 -9.31
CA GLN A 86 21.55 1.49 -9.92
C GLN A 86 21.42 0.41 -8.84
N PRO A 87 20.36 0.48 -8.00
CA PRO A 87 20.15 -0.49 -6.94
C PRO A 87 19.90 -1.89 -7.51
N ALA A 88 20.39 -2.90 -6.80
CA ALA A 88 20.11 -4.29 -7.14
C ALA A 88 18.63 -4.61 -6.92
N TYR A 89 18.13 -5.58 -7.68
CA TYR A 89 16.80 -6.14 -7.49
C TYR A 89 16.82 -7.19 -6.39
N ASP A 90 16.02 -7.00 -5.36
CA ASP A 90 15.82 -7.97 -4.30
C ASP A 90 14.76 -8.99 -4.72
N LYS A 91 14.93 -10.24 -4.27
CA LYS A 91 13.98 -11.31 -4.56
C LYS A 91 12.63 -11.06 -3.89
N GLN A 92 11.54 -11.36 -4.57
CA GLN A 92 10.19 -11.21 -4.04
C GLN A 92 10.03 -11.81 -2.63
N GLN A 93 10.65 -12.96 -2.39
CA GLN A 93 10.62 -13.61 -1.07
C GLN A 93 11.22 -12.71 0.02
N ASP A 94 12.37 -12.09 -0.25
CA ASP A 94 13.06 -11.22 0.71
C ASP A 94 12.30 -9.91 0.89
N VAL A 95 11.74 -9.39 -0.20
CA VAL A 95 10.87 -8.21 -0.17
C VAL A 95 9.65 -8.43 0.73
N TYR A 96 9.00 -9.59 0.66
CA TYR A 96 7.86 -9.87 1.55
C TYR A 96 8.27 -10.02 3.02
N LEU A 97 9.46 -10.55 3.32
CA LEU A 97 9.97 -10.56 4.69
C LEU A 97 10.14 -9.13 5.22
N GLN A 98 10.69 -8.24 4.40
CA GLN A 98 10.82 -6.82 4.76
C GLN A 98 9.45 -6.12 4.94
N VAL A 99 8.46 -6.44 4.09
CA VAL A 99 7.09 -5.92 4.25
C VAL A 99 6.50 -6.31 5.61
N LEU A 100 6.66 -7.58 6.01
CA LEU A 100 6.15 -8.06 7.30
C LEU A 100 6.90 -7.42 8.49
N GLU A 101 8.22 -7.25 8.38
CA GLU A 101 9.04 -6.58 9.37
C GLU A 101 8.64 -5.11 9.55
N LEU A 102 8.50 -4.35 8.45
CA LEU A 102 8.06 -2.96 8.48
C LEU A 102 6.70 -2.80 9.19
N LEU A 103 5.77 -3.73 8.98
CA LEU A 103 4.44 -3.67 9.62
C LEU A 103 4.49 -4.01 11.12
N GLU A 104 5.33 -4.94 11.55
CA GLU A 104 5.56 -5.23 12.98
C GLU A 104 6.24 -4.04 13.68
N GLU A 105 7.22 -3.44 13.04
CA GLU A 105 7.88 -2.22 13.52
C GLU A 105 6.91 -1.04 13.59
N ALA A 106 6.03 -0.89 12.58
CA ALA A 106 4.98 0.12 12.61
C ALA A 106 4.01 -0.08 13.78
N ASN A 107 3.53 -1.32 14.01
CA ASN A 107 2.70 -1.65 15.16
C ASN A 107 3.40 -1.30 16.47
N THR A 108 4.69 -1.61 16.60
CA THR A 108 5.50 -1.31 17.79
C THR A 108 5.66 0.20 17.99
N ALA A 109 5.94 0.95 16.92
CA ALA A 109 6.05 2.41 16.98
C ALA A 109 4.74 3.06 17.42
N PHE A 110 3.60 2.65 16.87
CA PHE A 110 2.29 3.15 17.30
C PHE A 110 1.96 2.77 18.75
N ALA A 111 2.32 1.56 19.18
CA ALA A 111 2.08 1.11 20.56
C ALA A 111 2.88 1.90 21.59
N SER A 112 4.06 2.37 21.21
CA SER A 112 4.96 3.16 22.05
C SER A 112 4.76 4.67 21.96
N ASP A 113 3.79 5.14 21.16
CA ASP A 113 3.50 6.56 21.02
C ASP A 113 2.81 7.10 22.27
N THR A 114 3.59 7.64 23.18
CA THR A 114 3.13 8.20 24.47
C THR A 114 2.92 9.71 24.42
N LYS A 115 3.37 10.37 23.35
CA LYS A 115 3.31 11.83 23.24
C LYS A 115 1.96 12.36 22.81
N GLY A 116 1.12 11.50 22.18
CA GLY A 116 -0.22 11.85 21.73
C GLY A 116 -0.26 12.97 20.69
N PHE A 117 0.84 13.18 19.96
CA PHE A 117 0.85 14.16 18.88
C PHE A 117 -0.03 13.68 17.72
N VAL A 118 -0.88 14.58 17.26
CA VAL A 118 -1.66 14.36 16.06
C VAL A 118 -0.73 14.40 14.86
N LEU A 119 -0.80 13.39 14.00
CA LEU A 119 -0.08 13.38 12.71
C LEU A 119 -0.55 14.57 11.87
N GLY A 120 0.29 15.62 11.76
CA GLY A 120 -0.01 16.78 10.94
C GLY A 120 -0.11 16.42 9.47
N GLY A 121 -1.13 16.96 8.77
CA GLY A 121 -1.33 16.71 7.34
C GLY A 121 -1.89 15.31 7.00
N ASP A 122 -2.26 14.51 7.98
CA ASP A 122 -2.86 13.18 7.74
C ASP A 122 -4.24 13.28 7.07
N ILE A 123 -4.27 12.96 5.79
CA ILE A 123 -5.47 13.00 4.94
C ILE A 123 -6.30 11.70 4.99
N LEU A 124 -5.73 10.60 5.53
CA LEU A 124 -6.42 9.30 5.63
C LEU A 124 -7.26 9.19 6.90
N PHE A 125 -6.65 9.44 8.04
CA PHE A 125 -7.27 9.20 9.35
C PHE A 125 -7.33 10.45 10.23
N LYS A 126 -6.98 11.61 9.69
CA LYS A 126 -7.02 12.91 10.39
C LYS A 126 -6.27 12.90 11.73
N GLY A 127 -5.12 12.25 11.73
CA GLY A 127 -4.23 12.13 12.88
C GLY A 127 -4.60 11.04 13.88
N ASN A 128 -5.56 10.17 13.56
CA ASN A 128 -5.93 9.07 14.47
C ASN A 128 -4.91 7.92 14.40
N VAL A 129 -3.99 7.90 15.34
CA VAL A 129 -2.90 6.91 15.46
C VAL A 129 -3.44 5.48 15.59
N MET A 130 -4.55 5.28 16.32
CA MET A 130 -5.12 3.95 16.48
C MET A 130 -5.65 3.38 15.14
N LYS A 131 -6.23 4.20 14.27
CA LYS A 131 -6.65 3.76 12.95
C LYS A 131 -5.46 3.39 12.06
N TRP A 132 -4.35 4.13 12.16
CA TRP A 132 -3.09 3.78 11.50
C TRP A 132 -2.56 2.43 11.99
N ARG A 133 -2.56 2.20 13.31
CA ARG A 133 -2.14 0.94 13.91
C ARG A 133 -3.00 -0.24 13.44
N LYS A 134 -4.32 -0.04 13.40
CA LYS A 134 -5.27 -1.04 12.86
C LYS A 134 -5.00 -1.33 11.38
N MET A 135 -4.71 -0.31 10.58
CA MET A 135 -4.32 -0.48 9.17
C MET A 135 -3.05 -1.31 9.04
N ALA A 136 -1.99 -1.00 9.79
CA ALA A 136 -0.73 -1.74 9.74
C ALA A 136 -0.93 -3.23 10.04
N ASN A 137 -1.63 -3.56 11.14
CA ASN A 137 -1.90 -4.94 11.53
C ASN A 137 -2.82 -5.67 10.54
N SER A 138 -3.80 -4.98 9.96
CA SER A 138 -4.69 -5.56 8.96
C SER A 138 -3.97 -5.84 7.64
N LEU A 139 -3.01 -4.99 7.25
CA LEU A 139 -2.13 -5.25 6.12
C LEU A 139 -1.21 -6.44 6.39
N GLN A 140 -0.65 -6.54 7.59
CA GLN A 140 0.20 -7.67 8.00
C GLN A 140 -0.58 -8.99 7.90
N LEU A 141 -1.79 -9.03 8.45
CA LEU A 141 -2.68 -10.18 8.34
C LEU A 141 -3.00 -10.54 6.88
N ARG A 142 -3.31 -9.54 6.06
CA ARG A 142 -3.58 -9.72 4.63
C ARG A 142 -2.40 -10.34 3.89
N TYR A 143 -1.18 -9.86 4.13
CA TYR A 143 0.01 -10.40 3.46
C TYR A 143 0.39 -11.78 3.98
N LEU A 144 0.21 -12.06 5.27
CA LEU A 144 0.38 -13.42 5.82
C LEU A 144 -0.60 -14.42 5.21
N LEU A 145 -1.87 -14.04 5.02
CA LEU A 145 -2.86 -14.86 4.33
C LEU A 145 -2.44 -15.15 2.88
N ARG A 146 -1.92 -14.16 2.16
CA ARG A 146 -1.38 -14.33 0.81
C ARG A 146 -0.19 -15.30 0.76
N LEU A 147 0.64 -15.28 1.80
CA LEU A 147 1.80 -16.14 1.95
C LEU A 147 1.52 -17.50 2.60
N SER A 148 0.26 -17.83 2.88
CA SER A 148 -0.14 -19.02 3.65
C SER A 148 0.38 -20.35 3.06
N ASN A 149 0.57 -20.42 1.73
CA ASN A 149 1.11 -21.58 1.03
C ASN A 149 2.65 -21.65 1.04
N LYS A 150 3.34 -20.67 1.65
CA LYS A 150 4.81 -20.63 1.73
C LYS A 150 5.26 -21.16 3.09
N THR A 151 5.72 -22.40 3.13
CA THR A 151 6.10 -23.08 4.37
C THR A 151 7.22 -22.37 5.14
N SER A 152 8.13 -21.69 4.44
CA SER A 152 9.24 -20.94 5.05
C SER A 152 8.79 -19.73 5.90
N ILE A 153 7.57 -19.22 5.68
CA ILE A 153 7.05 -18.03 6.38
C ILE A 153 6.37 -18.39 7.72
N ASN A 154 5.95 -19.66 7.88
CA ASN A 154 5.17 -20.08 9.05
C ASN A 154 3.93 -19.17 9.31
N ALA A 155 3.25 -18.83 8.22
CA ALA A 155 2.17 -17.84 8.22
C ALA A 155 1.04 -18.18 9.21
N ALA A 156 0.69 -19.46 9.33
CA ALA A 156 -0.39 -19.90 10.24
C ALA A 156 -0.12 -19.51 11.70
N THR A 157 1.11 -19.69 12.18
CA THR A 157 1.50 -19.30 13.55
C THR A 157 1.44 -17.78 13.73
N GLN A 158 1.92 -17.01 12.77
CA GLN A 158 1.89 -15.55 12.83
C GLN A 158 0.45 -15.03 12.78
N ILE A 159 -0.40 -15.58 11.91
CA ILE A 159 -1.84 -15.25 11.86
C ILE A 159 -2.49 -15.52 13.21
N ASN A 160 -2.27 -16.70 13.79
CA ASN A 160 -2.82 -17.05 15.10
C ASN A 160 -2.32 -16.07 16.18
N THR A 161 -1.06 -15.66 16.15
CA THR A 161 -0.52 -14.67 17.08
C THR A 161 -1.25 -13.34 16.99
N ILE A 162 -1.49 -12.85 15.77
CA ILE A 162 -2.21 -11.58 15.55
C ILE A 162 -3.64 -11.68 16.03
N VAL A 163 -4.38 -12.70 15.59
CA VAL A 163 -5.81 -12.83 15.88
C VAL A 163 -6.10 -13.12 17.36
N SER A 164 -5.20 -13.85 18.04
CA SER A 164 -5.36 -14.18 19.46
C SER A 164 -4.97 -13.05 20.41
N ASN A 165 -4.37 -11.96 19.91
CA ASN A 165 -3.89 -10.87 20.75
C ASN A 165 -4.41 -9.50 20.28
N PRO A 166 -5.73 -9.23 20.32
CA PRO A 166 -6.33 -8.01 19.77
C PRO A 166 -5.86 -6.73 20.47
N LEU A 167 -5.40 -6.80 21.72
CA LEU A 167 -4.82 -5.64 22.40
C LEU A 167 -3.44 -5.27 21.85
N LYS A 168 -2.64 -6.28 21.49
CA LYS A 168 -1.34 -6.06 20.86
C LYS A 168 -1.46 -5.76 19.37
N TYR A 169 -2.38 -6.41 18.68
CA TYR A 169 -2.62 -6.30 17.25
C TYR A 169 -4.07 -5.92 16.95
N PRO A 170 -4.50 -4.67 17.25
CA PRO A 170 -5.84 -4.24 16.89
C PRO A 170 -6.02 -4.25 15.37
N LEU A 171 -7.16 -4.75 14.90
CA LEU A 171 -7.49 -4.86 13.48
C LEU A 171 -8.60 -3.89 13.10
N ILE A 172 -8.77 -3.64 11.79
CA ILE A 172 -9.94 -2.94 11.25
C ILE A 172 -11.16 -3.85 11.38
N GLU A 173 -12.19 -3.40 12.07
CA GLU A 173 -13.41 -4.17 12.34
C GLU A 173 -14.65 -3.58 11.67
N SER A 174 -14.56 -2.36 11.15
CA SER A 174 -15.69 -1.68 10.52
C SER A 174 -15.27 -0.74 9.40
N ASN A 175 -16.21 -0.41 8.51
CA ASN A 175 -16.00 0.56 7.45
C ASN A 175 -15.65 1.98 7.97
N ALA A 176 -16.04 2.32 9.21
CA ALA A 176 -15.68 3.59 9.83
C ALA A 176 -14.18 3.73 10.13
N GLU A 177 -13.46 2.62 10.11
CA GLU A 177 -12.01 2.54 10.35
C GLU A 177 -11.20 2.39 9.06
N ALA A 178 -11.87 2.31 7.90
CA ALA A 178 -11.22 2.13 6.62
C ALA A 178 -10.31 3.31 6.26
N ALA A 179 -9.19 3.00 5.59
CA ALA A 179 -8.32 4.01 4.99
C ALA A 179 -8.99 4.56 3.73
N ILE A 180 -9.61 5.72 3.83
CA ILE A 180 -10.33 6.34 2.71
C ILE A 180 -9.67 7.66 2.37
N TYR A 181 -9.19 7.77 1.13
CA TYR A 181 -8.78 9.04 0.56
C TYR A 181 -9.97 9.71 -0.14
N ASN A 182 -10.36 10.88 0.37
CA ASN A 182 -11.46 11.64 -0.20
C ASN A 182 -10.91 12.62 -1.24
N PHE A 183 -11.23 12.40 -2.51
CA PHE A 183 -10.95 13.36 -3.56
C PHE A 183 -11.85 14.59 -3.40
N THR A 184 -11.26 15.79 -3.46
CA THR A 184 -12.00 17.04 -3.29
C THR A 184 -12.83 17.44 -4.52
N GLY A 185 -12.59 16.81 -5.67
CA GLY A 185 -13.21 17.17 -6.94
C GLY A 185 -12.62 18.43 -7.60
N VAL A 186 -11.65 19.07 -6.94
CA VAL A 186 -10.96 20.27 -7.45
C VAL A 186 -9.51 19.90 -7.75
N ALA A 187 -8.98 20.35 -8.90
CA ALA A 187 -7.58 20.11 -9.27
C ALA A 187 -6.63 20.63 -8.18
N PRO A 188 -5.53 19.88 -7.86
CA PRO A 188 -5.07 18.64 -8.47
C PRO A 188 -5.71 17.36 -7.90
N ASN A 189 -6.63 17.46 -6.94
CA ASN A 189 -7.22 16.33 -6.20
C ASN A 189 -8.52 15.84 -6.83
N THR A 190 -8.53 15.64 -8.14
CA THR A 190 -9.63 15.01 -8.87
C THR A 190 -9.38 13.53 -9.03
N SER A 191 -10.43 12.72 -8.81
CA SER A 191 -10.37 11.31 -9.14
C SER A 191 -10.31 11.14 -10.66
N ASP A 192 -9.41 10.27 -11.14
CA ASP A 192 -9.40 9.86 -12.55
C ASP A 192 -10.74 9.25 -12.98
N PHE A 193 -11.46 8.63 -12.04
CA PHE A 193 -12.80 8.09 -12.25
C PHE A 193 -13.83 9.19 -12.54
N SER A 194 -13.77 10.33 -11.87
CA SER A 194 -14.68 11.46 -12.14
C SER A 194 -14.45 12.05 -13.52
N LEU A 195 -13.22 12.06 -13.99
CA LEU A 195 -12.88 12.49 -15.34
C LEU A 195 -13.41 11.50 -16.39
N LEU A 196 -13.32 10.20 -16.14
CA LEU A 196 -13.81 9.15 -17.03
C LEU A 196 -15.33 9.14 -17.12
N THR A 197 -16.04 9.36 -16.02
CA THR A 197 -17.52 9.49 -16.00
C THR A 197 -17.99 10.76 -16.69
N ALA A 198 -17.28 11.88 -16.51
CA ALA A 198 -17.58 13.13 -17.22
C ALA A 198 -17.40 13.00 -18.75
N LEU A 199 -16.52 12.11 -19.22
CA LEU A 199 -16.30 11.81 -20.62
C LEU A 199 -17.28 10.76 -21.20
N GLY A 200 -18.21 10.24 -20.37
CA GLY A 200 -19.24 9.27 -20.80
C GLY A 200 -18.69 7.91 -21.23
N GLY A 201 -17.51 7.52 -20.74
CA GLY A 201 -16.70 6.49 -21.32
C GLY A 201 -16.59 5.15 -20.61
N LEU A 202 -17.29 4.92 -19.50
CA LEU A 202 -17.23 3.63 -18.80
C LEU A 202 -18.53 2.85 -18.97
N SER A 203 -18.42 1.66 -19.58
CA SER A 203 -19.47 0.64 -19.56
C SER A 203 -18.95 -0.60 -18.84
N PRO A 204 -19.78 -1.28 -18.04
CA PRO A 204 -19.41 -2.58 -17.47
C PRO A 204 -19.02 -3.55 -18.59
N SER A 205 -18.05 -4.43 -18.32
CA SER A 205 -17.71 -5.48 -19.27
C SER A 205 -18.87 -6.49 -19.37
N GLU A 206 -19.02 -7.10 -20.54
CA GLU A 206 -20.03 -8.14 -20.76
C GLU A 206 -19.89 -9.28 -19.73
N LYS A 207 -18.66 -9.71 -19.44
CA LYS A 207 -18.37 -10.73 -18.44
C LYS A 207 -18.80 -10.30 -17.03
N PHE A 208 -18.60 -9.04 -16.64
CA PHE A 208 -19.05 -8.54 -15.36
C PHE A 208 -20.59 -8.54 -15.26
N VAL A 209 -21.27 -8.15 -16.33
CA VAL A 209 -22.74 -8.16 -16.39
C VAL A 209 -23.27 -9.59 -16.33
N SER A 210 -22.67 -10.54 -17.09
CA SER A 210 -23.10 -11.94 -17.09
C SER A 210 -22.97 -12.60 -15.71
N VAL A 211 -21.90 -12.29 -14.96
CA VAL A 211 -21.72 -12.77 -13.60
C VAL A 211 -22.79 -12.21 -12.65
N LEU A 212 -23.15 -10.93 -12.80
CA LEU A 212 -24.22 -10.30 -11.99
C LEU A 212 -25.60 -10.87 -12.32
N ASP A 213 -25.86 -11.20 -13.58
CA ASP A 213 -27.12 -11.76 -14.05
C ASP A 213 -27.22 -13.29 -13.79
N GLY A 214 -26.15 -13.89 -13.25
CA GLY A 214 -26.09 -15.33 -12.96
C GLY A 214 -26.11 -16.20 -14.21
N VAL A 215 -25.69 -15.65 -15.35
CA VAL A 215 -25.60 -16.33 -16.65
C VAL A 215 -24.12 -16.66 -16.90
N ASP A 216 -23.59 -17.67 -16.24
CA ASP A 216 -22.29 -18.30 -16.53
C ASP A 216 -22.47 -19.70 -17.12
#